data_2125ebe7ff6d28ab8ef73b192e211e63
#
_entry.id   2125ebe7ff6d28ab8ef73b192e211e63
#
_cell.length_a   1.000
_cell.length_b   1.000
_cell.length_c   1.000
_cell.angle_alpha   90.00
_cell.angle_beta   90.00
_cell.angle_gamma   90.00
#
_symmetry.space_group_name_H-M   'P 1'
#
loop_
_entity.id
_entity.type
_entity.pdbx_description
1 polymer ?
#
loop_
_entity_poly.entity_id
_entity_poly.type
_entity_poly.pdbx_seq_one_letter_code
_entity_poly.pdbx_strand_id
1 'polypeptide(L)'
;MSRTVSSEVAAALAAGRLVARDFLWFVVRDRDTGDPVTDGMWSDVGSITCQVISPDTGSPVARTFNGAGMLVSISDIPLVSNLQVQAVTITLSQVVDHVNDLVRGYDCKQGRVEIFRGLFDPDTRSLVAPAEPRFVGFIDEAPITTPKEGEEGSVSLRCKSHTQEMTRSNPDTRSDASQRRRSATDNFYQDVAVVGEWELFWGKSSGTTV
;
A
#
# COMPACT_ATOMS: atom_id res chain seq x y z
N MET A 1 -14.70 -17.33 8.60
CA MET A 1 -14.06 -16.63 9.74
C MET A 1 -15.02 -15.56 10.23
N SER A 2 -15.38 -15.57 11.50
CA SER A 2 -16.14 -14.48 12.11
C SER A 2 -15.19 -13.29 12.30
N ARG A 3 -15.58 -12.13 11.78
CA ARG A 3 -14.82 -10.89 12.01
C ARG A 3 -15.12 -10.44 13.44
N THR A 4 -14.10 -10.30 14.25
CA THR A 4 -14.26 -9.74 15.60
C THR A 4 -14.54 -8.25 15.45
N VAL A 5 -15.69 -7.83 15.92
CA VAL A 5 -16.14 -6.42 15.92
C VAL A 5 -16.15 -5.95 17.36
N SER A 6 -15.75 -4.69 17.63
CA SER A 6 -15.80 -4.15 18.98
C SER A 6 -17.25 -4.11 19.51
N SER A 7 -17.41 -4.14 20.83
CA SER A 7 -18.75 -4.13 21.46
C SER A 7 -19.53 -2.87 21.11
N GLU A 8 -18.85 -1.73 21.01
CA GLU A 8 -19.45 -0.44 20.64
C GLU A 8 -19.99 -0.47 19.21
N VAL A 9 -19.20 -0.99 18.27
CA VAL A 9 -19.60 -1.14 16.86
C VAL A 9 -20.75 -2.14 16.74
N ALA A 10 -20.72 -3.25 17.47
CA ALA A 10 -21.80 -4.24 17.46
C ALA A 10 -23.12 -3.64 17.99
N ALA A 11 -23.06 -2.87 19.06
CA ALA A 11 -24.21 -2.19 19.62
C ALA A 11 -24.78 -1.12 18.65
N ALA A 12 -23.92 -0.35 18.03
CA ALA A 12 -24.30 0.66 17.06
C ALA A 12 -24.94 0.06 15.78
N LEU A 13 -24.38 -1.07 15.29
CA LEU A 13 -24.97 -1.84 14.18
C LEU A 13 -26.35 -2.40 14.53
N ALA A 14 -26.52 -2.91 15.76
CA ALA A 14 -27.82 -3.40 16.24
C ALA A 14 -28.87 -2.28 16.36
N ALA A 15 -28.46 -1.06 16.71
CA ALA A 15 -29.32 0.11 16.76
C ALA A 15 -29.77 0.59 15.36
N GLY A 16 -29.03 0.23 14.30
CA GLY A 16 -29.38 0.54 12.90
C GLY A 16 -29.24 2.00 12.48
N ARG A 17 -28.66 2.85 13.35
CA ARG A 17 -28.46 4.30 13.10
C ARG A 17 -26.98 4.59 13.01
N LEU A 18 -26.45 4.51 11.79
CA LEU A 18 -25.02 4.71 11.53
C LEU A 18 -24.78 5.41 10.20
N VAL A 19 -23.75 6.23 10.16
CA VAL A 19 -23.20 6.80 8.93
C VAL A 19 -21.81 6.22 8.71
N ALA A 20 -21.64 5.47 7.62
CA ALA A 20 -20.34 4.95 7.23
C ALA A 20 -19.57 6.00 6.42
N ARG A 21 -18.28 6.15 6.71
CA ARG A 21 -17.34 6.99 5.94
C ARG A 21 -16.08 6.19 5.67
N ASP A 22 -15.54 6.38 4.48
CA ASP A 22 -14.28 5.77 4.07
C ASP A 22 -13.14 6.77 4.21
N PHE A 23 -12.02 6.27 4.71
CA PHE A 23 -10.79 7.00 4.90
C PHE A 23 -9.69 6.35 4.08
N LEU A 24 -8.90 7.18 3.42
CA LEU A 24 -7.74 6.79 2.65
C LEU A 24 -6.49 7.36 3.31
N TRP A 25 -5.47 6.53 3.44
CA TRP A 25 -4.16 6.95 3.88
C TRP A 25 -3.13 6.51 2.86
N PHE A 26 -2.35 7.47 2.39
CA PHE A 26 -1.30 7.25 1.41
C PHE A 26 0.07 7.47 2.03
N VAL A 27 1.03 6.65 1.62
CA VAL A 27 2.45 6.88 1.86
C VAL A 27 3.13 6.83 0.50
N VAL A 28 3.42 7.99 -0.05
CA VAL A 28 4.05 8.19 -1.34
C VAL A 28 5.46 8.72 -1.16
N ARG A 29 6.21 8.93 -2.23
CA ARG A 29 7.57 9.46 -2.16
C ARG A 29 7.66 10.81 -2.83
N ASP A 30 8.39 11.71 -2.22
CA ASP A 30 8.81 12.94 -2.86
C ASP A 30 9.73 12.61 -4.05
N ARG A 31 9.53 13.28 -5.19
CA ARG A 31 10.30 13.00 -6.42
C ARG A 31 11.73 13.49 -6.36
N ASP A 32 11.98 14.56 -5.60
CA ASP A 32 13.28 15.21 -5.54
C ASP A 32 14.15 14.60 -4.45
N THR A 33 13.58 14.37 -3.26
CA THR A 33 14.32 13.87 -2.10
C THR A 33 14.23 12.35 -1.92
N GLY A 34 13.16 11.73 -2.44
CA GLY A 34 12.86 10.30 -2.19
C GLY A 34 12.27 10.02 -0.81
N ASP A 35 12.05 11.05 0.00
CA ASP A 35 11.52 10.90 1.35
C ASP A 35 10.04 10.47 1.34
N PRO A 36 9.60 9.70 2.34
CA PRO A 36 8.21 9.31 2.47
C PRO A 36 7.35 10.51 2.87
N VAL A 37 6.29 10.75 2.08
CA VAL A 37 5.26 11.76 2.35
C VAL A 37 3.96 11.05 2.63
N THR A 38 3.27 11.47 3.69
CA THR A 38 1.97 10.89 4.08
C THR A 38 0.85 11.87 3.78
N ASP A 39 -0.26 11.34 3.28
CA ASP A 39 -1.47 12.12 3.01
C ASP A 39 -2.72 11.33 3.37
N GLY A 40 -3.71 12.02 3.92
CA GLY A 40 -4.99 11.45 4.36
C GLY A 40 -6.17 12.13 3.69
N MET A 41 -7.06 11.34 3.10
CA MET A 41 -8.31 11.81 2.48
C MET A 41 -9.50 11.04 3.06
N TRP A 42 -10.69 11.65 3.09
CA TRP A 42 -11.92 10.97 3.49
C TRP A 42 -13.13 11.39 2.66
N SER A 43 -14.20 10.61 2.76
CA SER A 43 -15.39 10.73 1.89
C SER A 43 -16.41 11.78 2.36
N ASP A 44 -16.02 12.70 3.25
CA ASP A 44 -16.88 13.79 3.70
C ASP A 44 -16.15 15.14 3.56
N VAL A 45 -16.71 16.21 4.08
CA VAL A 45 -16.19 17.58 3.99
C VAL A 45 -15.41 17.97 5.24
N GLY A 46 -14.44 18.87 5.07
CA GLY A 46 -13.60 19.40 6.16
C GLY A 46 -12.46 18.46 6.56
N SER A 47 -11.66 18.89 7.51
CA SER A 47 -10.56 18.08 8.05
C SER A 47 -10.97 17.43 9.36
N ILE A 48 -10.63 16.17 9.54
CA ILE A 48 -10.89 15.43 10.77
C ILE A 48 -9.61 14.72 11.24
N THR A 49 -9.34 14.79 12.54
CA THR A 49 -8.35 13.93 13.18
C THR A 49 -9.08 12.84 13.95
N CYS A 50 -8.87 11.59 13.58
CA CYS A 50 -9.55 10.47 14.20
C CYS A 50 -8.59 9.28 14.45
N GLN A 51 -9.04 8.37 15.31
CA GLN A 51 -8.32 7.13 15.58
C GLN A 51 -8.61 6.09 14.51
N VAL A 52 -7.56 5.51 13.96
CA VAL A 52 -7.62 4.35 13.04
C VAL A 52 -6.78 3.21 13.60
N ILE A 53 -7.16 1.98 13.34
CA ILE A 53 -6.37 0.83 13.73
C ILE A 53 -5.24 0.65 12.70
N SER A 54 -4.01 0.82 13.15
CA SER A 54 -2.84 0.61 12.27
C SER A 54 -2.77 -0.85 11.81
N PRO A 55 -2.67 -1.11 10.50
CA PRO A 55 -2.55 -2.48 9.98
C PRO A 55 -1.27 -3.19 10.44
N ASP A 56 -0.22 -2.44 10.77
CA ASP A 56 1.08 -2.99 11.14
C ASP A 56 1.16 -3.39 12.62
N THR A 57 0.55 -2.59 13.49
CA THR A 57 0.65 -2.78 14.95
C THR A 57 -0.64 -3.32 15.58
N GLY A 58 -1.77 -3.24 14.86
CA GLY A 58 -3.09 -3.56 15.41
C GLY A 58 -3.57 -2.58 16.48
N SER A 59 -2.86 -1.47 16.71
CA SER A 59 -3.14 -0.48 17.75
C SER A 59 -3.77 0.78 17.17
N PRO A 60 -4.60 1.51 17.93
CA PRO A 60 -5.15 2.79 17.50
C PRO A 60 -4.06 3.84 17.32
N VAL A 61 -4.09 4.56 16.20
CA VAL A 61 -3.19 5.68 15.89
C VAL A 61 -4.02 6.86 15.42
N ALA A 62 -3.72 8.06 15.90
CA ALA A 62 -4.36 9.28 15.44
C ALA A 62 -3.80 9.68 14.07
N ARG A 63 -4.69 9.94 13.11
CA ARG A 63 -4.34 10.44 11.78
C ARG A 63 -5.30 11.54 11.36
N THR A 64 -4.80 12.49 10.58
CA THR A 64 -5.61 13.59 10.04
C THR A 64 -5.98 13.30 8.61
N PHE A 65 -7.25 13.48 8.28
CA PHE A 65 -7.81 13.26 6.96
C PHE A 65 -8.50 14.54 6.48
N ASN A 66 -8.27 14.87 5.22
CA ASN A 66 -8.85 16.03 4.56
C ASN A 66 -9.99 15.59 3.65
N GLY A 67 -11.12 16.28 3.72
CA GLY A 67 -12.29 16.07 2.87
C GLY A 67 -12.67 17.36 2.18
N ALA A 68 -12.71 17.33 0.85
CA ALA A 68 -13.15 18.45 0.03
C ALA A 68 -13.77 17.93 -1.29
N GLY A 69 -14.50 16.82 -1.24
CA GLY A 69 -14.98 16.16 -2.44
C GLY A 69 -13.85 15.49 -3.26
N MET A 70 -12.69 15.25 -2.65
CA MET A 70 -11.55 14.63 -3.31
C MET A 70 -11.79 13.18 -3.65
N LEU A 71 -12.41 12.43 -2.72
CA LEU A 71 -12.75 11.03 -2.90
C LEU A 71 -14.13 10.90 -3.54
N VAL A 72 -14.15 10.44 -4.78
CA VAL A 72 -15.40 10.21 -5.54
C VAL A 72 -15.97 8.83 -5.22
N SER A 73 -15.16 7.79 -5.36
CA SER A 73 -15.60 6.42 -5.10
C SER A 73 -14.44 5.46 -4.82
N ILE A 74 -14.76 4.38 -4.13
CA ILE A 74 -13.91 3.21 -3.96
C ILE A 74 -14.68 2.03 -4.54
N SER A 75 -14.03 1.23 -5.38
CA SER A 75 -14.63 0.00 -5.89
C SER A 75 -14.90 -0.99 -4.77
N ASP A 76 -15.65 -2.05 -5.07
CA ASP A 76 -15.85 -3.13 -4.13
C ASP A 76 -14.54 -3.72 -3.65
N ILE A 77 -14.43 -3.96 -2.35
CA ILE A 77 -13.30 -4.64 -1.72
C ILE A 77 -13.73 -6.08 -1.48
N PRO A 78 -13.34 -7.03 -2.34
CA PRO A 78 -13.77 -8.41 -2.21
C PRO A 78 -13.16 -9.05 -0.95
N LEU A 79 -13.99 -9.76 -0.20
CA LEU A 79 -13.58 -10.55 0.94
C LEU A 79 -13.53 -12.02 0.52
N VAL A 80 -12.35 -12.50 0.16
CA VAL A 80 -12.16 -13.88 -0.29
C VAL A 80 -11.27 -14.64 0.70
N SER A 81 -11.50 -15.95 0.80
CA SER A 81 -10.74 -16.83 1.71
C SER A 81 -9.46 -17.39 1.09
N ASN A 82 -9.25 -17.22 -0.20
CA ASN A 82 -8.06 -17.66 -0.91
C ASN A 82 -6.99 -16.57 -0.99
N LEU A 83 -5.74 -16.98 -1.16
CA LEU A 83 -4.60 -16.09 -1.38
C LEU A 83 -4.60 -15.63 -2.84
N GLN A 84 -5.38 -14.62 -3.15
CA GLN A 84 -5.37 -13.96 -4.45
C GLN A 84 -4.94 -12.50 -4.30
N VAL A 85 -4.24 -12.00 -5.31
CA VAL A 85 -3.97 -10.56 -5.43
C VAL A 85 -5.28 -9.87 -5.76
N GLN A 86 -5.78 -9.08 -4.82
CA GLN A 86 -6.99 -8.29 -5.01
C GLN A 86 -6.64 -6.94 -5.60
N ALA A 87 -7.46 -6.47 -6.51
CA ALA A 87 -7.38 -5.13 -7.08
C ALA A 87 -8.54 -4.27 -6.58
N VAL A 88 -8.22 -3.04 -6.17
CA VAL A 88 -9.20 -2.03 -5.78
C VAL A 88 -8.90 -0.77 -6.56
N THR A 89 -9.95 -0.15 -7.11
CA THR A 89 -9.85 1.13 -7.82
C THR A 89 -10.40 2.23 -6.94
N ILE A 90 -9.63 3.28 -6.74
CA ILE A 90 -10.01 4.48 -6.03
C ILE A 90 -10.13 5.60 -7.06
N THR A 91 -11.28 6.23 -7.16
CA THR A 91 -11.52 7.36 -8.06
C THR A 91 -11.49 8.65 -7.27
N LEU A 92 -10.59 9.55 -7.66
CA LEU A 92 -10.42 10.87 -7.07
C LEU A 92 -10.85 11.94 -8.06
N SER A 93 -11.33 13.09 -7.54
CA SER A 93 -11.68 14.24 -8.36
C SER A 93 -10.43 14.95 -8.87
N GLN A 94 -10.38 15.24 -10.15
CA GLN A 94 -9.27 15.98 -10.76
C GLN A 94 -9.36 17.50 -10.52
N VAL A 95 -10.51 17.99 -10.07
CA VAL A 95 -10.75 19.43 -9.89
C VAL A 95 -10.03 19.99 -8.66
N VAL A 96 -9.67 19.16 -7.71
CA VAL A 96 -9.05 19.58 -6.45
C VAL A 96 -7.52 19.62 -6.60
N ASP A 97 -6.92 20.78 -6.35
CA ASP A 97 -5.46 20.99 -6.46
C ASP A 97 -4.68 19.96 -5.64
N HIS A 98 -5.14 19.64 -4.44
CA HIS A 98 -4.50 18.65 -3.56
C HIS A 98 -4.36 17.26 -4.22
N VAL A 99 -5.34 16.82 -5.01
CA VAL A 99 -5.24 15.55 -5.76
C VAL A 99 -4.23 15.66 -6.92
N ASN A 100 -4.19 16.82 -7.57
CA ASN A 100 -3.19 17.07 -8.61
C ASN A 100 -1.78 17.08 -8.03
N ASP A 101 -1.58 17.70 -6.88
CA ASP A 101 -0.30 17.73 -6.17
C ASP A 101 0.12 16.33 -5.76
N LEU A 102 -0.81 15.51 -5.23
CA LEU A 102 -0.53 14.12 -4.86
C LEU A 102 -0.03 13.32 -6.07
N VAL A 103 -0.71 13.39 -7.22
CA VAL A 103 -0.43 12.50 -8.36
C VAL A 103 0.70 13.04 -9.25
N ARG A 104 0.83 14.37 -9.37
CA ARG A 104 1.84 15.01 -10.24
C ARG A 104 3.10 15.43 -9.47
N GLY A 105 2.97 15.86 -8.22
CA GLY A 105 4.07 16.30 -7.37
C GLY A 105 4.87 15.15 -6.79
N TYR A 106 4.21 14.05 -6.44
CA TYR A 106 4.86 12.92 -5.79
C TYR A 106 4.94 11.68 -6.70
N ASP A 107 5.84 10.76 -6.38
CA ASP A 107 5.89 9.44 -6.99
C ASP A 107 4.93 8.51 -6.25
N CYS A 108 3.75 8.34 -6.85
CA CYS A 108 2.71 7.49 -6.31
C CYS A 108 2.92 5.99 -6.61
N LYS A 109 3.79 5.64 -7.59
CA LYS A 109 3.98 4.25 -7.98
C LYS A 109 4.60 3.44 -6.85
N GLN A 110 4.00 2.29 -6.53
CA GLN A 110 4.35 1.46 -5.37
C GLN A 110 4.19 2.18 -4.02
N GLY A 111 3.54 3.36 -3.99
CA GLY A 111 3.13 4.01 -2.76
C GLY A 111 2.14 3.12 -2.00
N ARG A 112 2.29 3.07 -0.67
CA ARG A 112 1.38 2.31 0.18
C ARG A 112 0.05 3.03 0.27
N VAL A 113 -1.04 2.26 0.19
CA VAL A 113 -2.41 2.75 0.39
C VAL A 113 -3.11 1.89 1.45
N GLU A 114 -3.80 2.56 2.34
CA GLU A 114 -4.60 1.95 3.39
C GLU A 114 -6.02 2.53 3.30
N ILE A 115 -7.02 1.67 3.27
CA ILE A 115 -8.42 2.06 3.25
C ILE A 115 -9.04 1.64 4.58
N PHE A 116 -9.67 2.60 5.27
CA PHE A 116 -10.37 2.35 6.53
C PHE A 116 -11.84 2.66 6.37
N ARG A 117 -12.68 2.02 7.16
CA ARG A 117 -14.08 2.38 7.30
C ARG A 117 -14.39 2.74 8.72
N GLY A 118 -14.82 3.97 8.92
CA GLY A 118 -15.32 4.47 10.18
C GLY A 118 -16.83 4.52 10.20
N LEU A 119 -17.39 4.26 11.37
CA LEU A 119 -18.81 4.33 11.64
C LEU A 119 -19.08 5.50 12.58
N PHE A 120 -19.91 6.43 12.14
CA PHE A 120 -20.26 7.62 12.88
C PHE A 120 -21.68 7.51 13.45
N ASP A 121 -21.85 7.99 14.64
CA ASP A 121 -23.14 8.26 15.23
C ASP A 121 -23.73 9.51 14.55
N PRO A 122 -24.91 9.45 13.93
CA PRO A 122 -25.52 10.58 13.24
C PRO A 122 -25.89 11.74 14.17
N ASP A 123 -26.16 11.47 15.47
CA ASP A 123 -26.60 12.48 16.41
C ASP A 123 -25.39 13.27 16.98
N THR A 124 -24.35 12.57 17.37
CA THR A 124 -23.13 13.20 17.93
C THR A 124 -22.11 13.58 16.86
N ARG A 125 -22.23 13.03 15.66
CA ARG A 125 -21.25 13.14 14.57
C ARG A 125 -19.84 12.69 14.95
N SER A 126 -19.74 11.87 15.98
CA SER A 126 -18.48 11.31 16.44
C SER A 126 -18.28 9.88 15.94
N LEU A 127 -17.02 9.49 15.83
CA LEU A 127 -16.65 8.11 15.49
C LEU A 127 -17.01 7.19 16.67
N VAL A 128 -17.76 6.13 16.40
CA VAL A 128 -18.22 5.17 17.42
C VAL A 128 -17.06 4.39 18.02
N ALA A 129 -16.09 4.00 17.19
CA ALA A 129 -14.89 3.31 17.58
C ALA A 129 -13.79 3.61 16.56
N PRO A 130 -12.50 3.34 16.85
CA PRO A 130 -11.42 3.53 15.89
C PRO A 130 -11.73 2.86 14.55
N ALA A 131 -11.48 3.57 13.44
CA ALA A 131 -11.79 3.06 12.12
C ALA A 131 -10.93 1.84 11.78
N GLU A 132 -11.57 0.77 11.30
CA GLU A 132 -10.91 -0.48 11.00
C GLU A 132 -10.37 -0.53 9.56
N PRO A 133 -9.17 -1.13 9.33
CA PRO A 133 -8.63 -1.31 8.01
C PRO A 133 -9.48 -2.31 7.21
N ARG A 134 -9.78 -1.95 5.98
CA ARG A 134 -10.51 -2.77 5.00
C ARG A 134 -9.61 -3.31 3.91
N PHE A 135 -8.62 -2.52 3.54
CA PHE A 135 -7.67 -2.86 2.50
C PHE A 135 -6.31 -2.25 2.82
N VAL A 136 -5.26 -3.01 2.54
CA VAL A 136 -3.87 -2.55 2.59
C VAL A 136 -3.19 -3.05 1.33
N GLY A 137 -2.55 -2.14 0.63
CA GLY A 137 -1.90 -2.47 -0.64
C GLY A 137 -0.98 -1.38 -1.15
N PHE A 138 -0.68 -1.46 -2.43
CA PHE A 138 0.18 -0.53 -3.14
C PHE A 138 -0.52 0.01 -4.38
N ILE A 139 -0.20 1.25 -4.74
CA ILE A 139 -0.64 1.86 -5.99
C ILE A 139 0.19 1.25 -7.13
N ASP A 140 -0.48 0.57 -8.05
CA ASP A 140 0.15 -0.02 -9.23
C ASP A 140 0.15 0.96 -10.40
N GLU A 141 -0.99 1.61 -10.64
CA GLU A 141 -1.19 2.57 -11.70
C GLU A 141 -2.01 3.76 -11.21
N ALA A 142 -1.72 4.93 -11.75
CA ALA A 142 -2.46 6.18 -11.48
C ALA A 142 -2.83 6.89 -12.80
N PRO A 143 -3.71 6.32 -13.66
CA PRO A 143 -4.13 6.99 -14.88
C PRO A 143 -4.92 8.26 -14.57
N ILE A 144 -4.55 9.35 -15.25
CA ILE A 144 -5.23 10.64 -15.21
C ILE A 144 -6.07 10.75 -16.50
N THR A 145 -7.37 10.86 -16.36
CA THR A 145 -8.28 11.05 -17.50
C THR A 145 -8.60 12.51 -17.64
N THR A 146 -8.11 13.13 -18.71
CA THR A 146 -8.50 14.49 -19.09
C THR A 146 -9.79 14.39 -19.92
N PRO A 147 -10.92 14.89 -19.41
CA PRO A 147 -12.21 14.76 -20.06
C PRO A 147 -12.32 15.69 -21.27
N LYS A 148 -13.33 15.43 -22.10
CA LYS A 148 -13.80 16.39 -23.10
C LYS A 148 -14.47 17.58 -22.42
N GLU A 149 -14.68 18.67 -23.20
CA GLU A 149 -15.44 19.81 -22.72
C GLU A 149 -16.84 19.38 -22.22
N GLY A 150 -17.17 19.76 -20.99
CA GLY A 150 -18.45 19.42 -20.35
C GLY A 150 -18.49 18.06 -19.61
N GLU A 151 -17.43 17.29 -19.61
CA GLU A 151 -17.31 16.04 -18.82
C GLU A 151 -16.44 16.22 -17.57
N GLU A 152 -16.67 15.39 -16.55
CA GLU A 152 -15.88 15.42 -15.31
C GLU A 152 -14.56 14.67 -15.46
N GLY A 153 -13.44 15.33 -15.07
CA GLY A 153 -12.13 14.72 -15.00
C GLY A 153 -11.96 13.88 -13.73
N SER A 154 -11.28 12.76 -13.84
CA SER A 154 -10.99 11.90 -12.71
C SER A 154 -9.57 11.34 -12.75
N VAL A 155 -9.05 11.06 -11.56
CA VAL A 155 -7.81 10.30 -11.37
C VAL A 155 -8.20 8.95 -10.78
N SER A 156 -7.84 7.88 -11.47
CA SER A 156 -8.13 6.51 -11.02
C SER A 156 -6.85 5.87 -10.49
N LEU A 157 -6.79 5.63 -9.18
CA LEU A 157 -5.70 4.87 -8.58
C LEU A 157 -6.05 3.39 -8.59
N ARG A 158 -5.30 2.60 -9.34
CA ARG A 158 -5.42 1.14 -9.36
C ARG A 158 -4.48 0.57 -8.31
N CYS A 159 -5.05 0.00 -7.27
CA CYS A 159 -4.31 -0.51 -6.13
C CYS A 159 -4.36 -2.04 -6.12
N LYS A 160 -3.24 -2.67 -5.78
CA LYS A 160 -3.14 -4.12 -5.57
C LYS A 160 -2.88 -4.42 -4.10
N SER A 161 -3.48 -5.49 -3.60
CA SER A 161 -3.32 -5.89 -2.20
C SER A 161 -1.86 -6.26 -1.88
N HIS A 162 -1.49 -6.13 -0.62
CA HIS A 162 -0.16 -6.49 -0.11
C HIS A 162 0.25 -7.94 -0.43
N THR A 163 -0.72 -8.83 -0.71
CA THR A 163 -0.45 -10.21 -1.15
C THR A 163 0.33 -10.28 -2.46
N GLN A 164 0.41 -9.20 -3.25
CA GLN A 164 1.26 -9.12 -4.44
C GLN A 164 2.74 -9.36 -4.11
N GLU A 165 3.20 -8.99 -2.92
CA GLU A 165 4.58 -9.24 -2.50
C GLU A 165 4.94 -10.73 -2.52
N MET A 166 3.96 -11.60 -2.28
CA MET A 166 4.16 -13.06 -2.33
C MET A 166 4.41 -13.59 -3.75
N THR A 167 4.04 -12.82 -4.78
CA THR A 167 4.25 -13.18 -6.18
C THR A 167 5.54 -12.60 -6.75
N ARG A 168 6.25 -11.73 -6.00
CA ARG A 168 7.54 -11.18 -6.43
C ARG A 168 8.60 -12.26 -6.40
N SER A 169 9.24 -12.45 -7.53
CA SER A 169 10.43 -13.31 -7.61
C SER A 169 11.59 -12.64 -6.85
N ASN A 170 12.38 -13.45 -6.15
CA ASN A 170 13.62 -12.96 -5.57
C ASN A 170 14.62 -12.66 -6.70
N PRO A 171 15.04 -11.39 -6.91
CA PRO A 171 15.98 -11.02 -7.96
C PRO A 171 17.42 -11.39 -7.63
N ASP A 172 17.67 -11.93 -6.44
CA ASP A 172 19.02 -12.29 -6.03
C ASP A 172 19.55 -13.47 -6.86
N THR A 173 20.74 -13.28 -7.39
CA THR A 173 21.47 -14.29 -8.16
C THR A 173 22.52 -14.96 -7.29
N ARG A 174 22.97 -16.16 -7.69
CA ARG A 174 24.10 -16.86 -7.07
C ARG A 174 25.41 -16.28 -7.61
N SER A 175 25.67 -15.00 -7.26
CA SER A 175 26.87 -14.27 -7.69
C SER A 175 27.53 -13.59 -6.52
N ASP A 176 28.84 -13.36 -6.63
CA ASP A 176 29.63 -12.64 -5.63
C ASP A 176 29.05 -11.25 -5.34
N ALA A 177 28.66 -10.51 -6.37
CA ALA A 177 28.08 -9.18 -6.22
C ALA A 177 26.73 -9.20 -5.44
N SER A 178 25.89 -10.22 -5.64
CA SER A 178 24.64 -10.38 -4.90
C SER A 178 24.89 -10.75 -3.43
N GLN A 179 25.87 -11.60 -3.18
CA GLN A 179 26.25 -12.02 -1.83
C GLN A 179 26.83 -10.86 -1.02
N ARG A 180 27.74 -10.08 -1.62
CA ARG A 180 28.37 -8.93 -0.97
C ARG A 180 27.41 -7.79 -0.64
N ARG A 181 26.27 -7.67 -1.35
CA ARG A 181 25.21 -6.74 -0.97
C ARG A 181 24.58 -7.07 0.38
N ARG A 182 24.51 -8.36 0.73
CA ARG A 182 23.98 -8.81 2.02
C ARG A 182 25.02 -8.74 3.13
N SER A 183 26.24 -9.13 2.81
CA SER A 183 27.37 -9.13 3.73
C SER A 183 28.64 -8.79 2.95
N ALA A 184 29.21 -7.61 3.20
CA ALA A 184 30.37 -7.11 2.45
C ALA A 184 31.61 -7.99 2.56
N THR A 185 31.71 -8.81 3.61
CA THR A 185 32.85 -9.69 3.88
C THR A 185 32.62 -11.13 3.45
N ASP A 186 31.43 -11.46 2.92
CA ASP A 186 31.09 -12.82 2.50
C ASP A 186 31.59 -13.07 1.08
N ASN A 187 32.58 -13.96 0.96
CA ASN A 187 33.25 -14.30 -0.28
C ASN A 187 32.83 -15.68 -0.83
N PHE A 188 31.73 -16.26 -0.35
CA PHE A 188 31.32 -17.62 -0.71
C PHE A 188 31.19 -17.83 -2.21
N TYR A 189 30.76 -16.84 -2.96
CA TYR A 189 30.56 -16.91 -4.41
C TYR A 189 31.67 -16.21 -5.22
N GLN A 190 32.82 -15.87 -4.63
CA GLN A 190 33.86 -15.11 -5.35
C GLN A 190 34.37 -15.84 -6.60
N ASP A 191 34.46 -17.15 -6.56
CA ASP A 191 35.02 -17.97 -7.64
C ASP A 191 33.97 -18.60 -8.58
N VAL A 192 32.67 -18.30 -8.37
CA VAL A 192 31.57 -18.90 -9.15
C VAL A 192 31.73 -18.67 -10.66
N ALA A 193 32.31 -17.55 -11.09
CA ALA A 193 32.51 -17.24 -12.50
C ALA A 193 33.61 -18.10 -13.17
N VAL A 194 34.58 -18.57 -12.39
CA VAL A 194 35.79 -19.26 -12.91
C VAL A 194 35.87 -20.72 -12.48
N VAL A 195 35.08 -21.15 -11.51
CA VAL A 195 35.13 -22.53 -10.95
C VAL A 195 34.88 -23.62 -12.03
N GLY A 196 34.12 -23.28 -13.08
CA GLY A 196 33.87 -24.20 -14.20
C GLY A 196 35.11 -24.54 -15.06
N GLU A 197 36.15 -23.72 -14.97
CA GLU A 197 37.42 -23.90 -15.69
C GLU A 197 38.47 -24.60 -14.84
N TRP A 198 38.15 -24.90 -13.57
CA TRP A 198 39.08 -25.53 -12.65
C TRP A 198 39.12 -27.04 -12.89
N GLU A 199 40.33 -27.52 -13.17
CA GLU A 199 40.60 -28.95 -13.19
C GLU A 199 40.89 -29.43 -11.76
N LEU A 200 39.96 -30.21 -11.20
CA LEU A 200 40.08 -30.79 -9.87
C LEU A 200 40.64 -32.20 -9.93
N PHE A 201 41.85 -32.39 -9.40
CA PHE A 201 42.51 -33.68 -9.32
C PHE A 201 42.25 -34.35 -7.98
N TRP A 202 41.38 -35.34 -7.91
CA TRP A 202 41.12 -36.08 -6.69
C TRP A 202 42.24 -37.13 -6.44
N GLY A 203 42.94 -36.96 -5.29
CA GLY A 203 43.98 -37.93 -4.87
C GLY A 203 45.29 -37.85 -5.64
N LYS A 204 45.51 -36.82 -6.47
CA LYS A 204 46.79 -36.53 -7.09
C LYS A 204 47.24 -35.14 -6.78
N SER A 205 48.52 -34.93 -6.45
CA SER A 205 49.08 -33.61 -6.49
C SER A 205 48.99 -33.07 -7.91
N SER A 206 48.66 -31.78 -8.11
CA SER A 206 48.60 -31.13 -9.40
C SER A 206 49.90 -31.44 -10.17
N GLY A 207 49.83 -32.36 -11.11
CA GLY A 207 50.97 -32.69 -11.93
C GLY A 207 51.20 -31.56 -12.90
N THR A 208 52.36 -30.96 -12.87
CA THR A 208 52.88 -30.17 -13.96
C THR A 208 53.00 -31.13 -15.14
N THR A 209 52.16 -30.98 -16.14
CA THR A 209 52.37 -31.59 -17.43
C THR A 209 53.55 -30.89 -18.07
N VAL A 210 54.60 -31.64 -18.27
CA VAL A 210 55.74 -31.25 -19.10
C VAL A 210 55.32 -31.22 -20.56
#